data_f316de4c2eccffbacecdd97da6191c48
#
_entry.id   f316de4c2eccffbacecdd97da6191c48
#
_cell.length_a   1.000
_cell.length_b   1.000
_cell.length_c   1.000
_cell.angle_alpha   90.00
_cell.angle_beta   90.00
_cell.angle_gamma   90.00
#
_symmetry.space_group_name_H-M   'P 1'
#
loop_
_entity.id
_entity.type
_entity.pdbx_description
1 polymer ?
#
loop_
_entity_poly.entity_id
_entity_poly.type
_entity_poly.pdbx_seq_one_letter_code
_entity_poly.pdbx_strand_id
1 'polypeptide(L)'
;HIGENTTMCLVPQVVDAVSIPVIAAGGIADGRGIAASFMLGAEGVQVGTRFLAAEECQIHPTYKQLVVDAKDTDSIVTGRTTGHPCRNVKTKFSKKLASGEMNGTITPDEFEQITLGSLRKAVQDGNLEEGSFLCGAIAGMVKKVQPAKEIVEEMFAEAEKLLNR
;
A
#
# COMPACT_ATOMS: atom_id res chain seq x y z
N HIS A 1 5.61 6.56 -0.29
CA HIS A 1 5.37 7.66 0.65
C HIS A 1 3.89 7.99 0.75
N ILE A 2 3.49 8.65 1.81
CA ILE A 2 2.10 9.01 2.07
C ILE A 2 1.95 10.51 1.93
N GLY A 3 1.01 10.94 1.09
CA GLY A 3 0.60 12.33 0.97
C GLY A 3 -0.48 12.71 2.00
N GLU A 4 -0.84 13.96 2.03
CA GLU A 4 -1.87 14.52 2.92
C GLU A 4 -3.29 14.33 2.35
N ASN A 5 -3.41 14.28 1.02
CA ASN A 5 -4.68 14.09 0.34
C ASN A 5 -5.02 12.61 0.09
N THR A 6 -6.29 12.28 0.18
CA THR A 6 -6.79 10.97 -0.25
C THR A 6 -6.89 10.92 -1.78
N THR A 7 -6.81 9.73 -2.36
CA THR A 7 -6.97 9.51 -3.81
C THR A 7 -8.29 10.09 -4.33
N MET A 8 -9.37 9.98 -3.54
CA MET A 8 -10.69 10.50 -3.86
C MET A 8 -10.70 12.02 -4.11
N CYS A 9 -9.90 12.79 -3.36
CA CYS A 9 -9.79 14.24 -3.52
C CYS A 9 -8.68 14.64 -4.49
N LEU A 10 -7.59 13.86 -4.56
CA LEU A 10 -6.41 14.21 -5.34
C LEU A 10 -6.64 14.02 -6.84
N VAL A 11 -7.21 12.87 -7.24
CA VAL A 11 -7.36 12.53 -8.65
C VAL A 11 -8.13 13.59 -9.43
N PRO A 12 -9.34 14.05 -9.04
CA PRO A 12 -10.05 15.05 -9.81
C PRO A 12 -9.31 16.39 -9.88
N GLN A 13 -8.63 16.81 -8.80
CA GLN A 13 -7.85 18.04 -8.81
C GLN A 13 -6.67 17.98 -9.79
N VAL A 14 -6.01 16.81 -9.89
CA VAL A 14 -4.92 16.62 -10.86
C VAL A 14 -5.48 16.57 -12.28
N VAL A 15 -6.58 15.86 -12.51
CA VAL A 15 -7.26 15.79 -13.82
C VAL A 15 -7.64 17.20 -14.32
N ASP A 16 -8.19 18.02 -13.43
CA ASP A 16 -8.58 19.41 -13.78
C ASP A 16 -7.38 20.32 -14.06
N ALA A 17 -6.21 19.98 -13.51
CA ALA A 17 -5.01 20.84 -13.59
C ALA A 17 -4.08 20.52 -14.78
N VAL A 18 -4.22 19.35 -15.43
CA VAL A 18 -3.32 18.91 -16.51
C VAL A 18 -4.07 18.45 -17.74
N SER A 19 -3.40 18.48 -18.90
CA SER A 19 -3.94 18.01 -20.18
C SER A 19 -3.36 16.65 -20.63
N ILE A 20 -2.60 15.99 -19.76
CA ILE A 20 -2.01 14.68 -20.03
C ILE A 20 -2.78 13.59 -19.30
N PRO A 21 -2.67 12.31 -19.73
CA PRO A 21 -3.31 11.19 -19.04
C PRO A 21 -2.94 11.13 -17.55
N VAL A 22 -3.93 10.93 -16.70
CA VAL A 22 -3.75 10.77 -15.24
C VAL A 22 -3.95 9.32 -14.85
N ILE A 23 -2.98 8.77 -14.14
CA ILE A 23 -3.01 7.41 -13.59
C ILE A 23 -3.26 7.49 -12.09
N ALA A 24 -4.40 7.01 -11.63
CA ALA A 24 -4.73 7.00 -10.20
C ALA A 24 -3.93 5.94 -9.45
N ALA A 25 -3.31 6.33 -8.33
CA ALA A 25 -2.52 5.44 -7.50
C ALA A 25 -2.87 5.59 -6.01
N GLY A 26 -2.98 4.46 -5.31
CA GLY A 26 -3.24 4.40 -3.88
C GLY A 26 -4.72 4.17 -3.53
N GLY A 27 -4.97 3.27 -2.59
CA GLY A 27 -6.33 2.95 -2.14
C GLY A 27 -7.15 2.06 -3.08
N ILE A 28 -6.54 1.50 -4.15
CA ILE A 28 -7.22 0.68 -5.15
C ILE A 28 -6.92 -0.79 -4.89
N ALA A 29 -7.94 -1.59 -4.59
CA ALA A 29 -7.81 -3.00 -4.23
C ALA A 29 -8.53 -3.95 -5.19
N ASP A 30 -9.59 -3.49 -5.81
CA ASP A 30 -10.52 -4.28 -6.63
C ASP A 30 -11.17 -3.41 -7.72
N GLY A 31 -12.12 -3.97 -8.46
CA GLY A 31 -12.80 -3.27 -9.55
C GLY A 31 -13.62 -2.05 -9.10
N ARG A 32 -14.06 -2.00 -7.84
CA ARG A 32 -14.72 -0.81 -7.29
C ARG A 32 -13.79 0.39 -7.29
N GLY A 33 -12.52 0.17 -6.90
CA GLY A 33 -11.50 1.21 -6.91
C GLY A 33 -11.12 1.64 -8.33
N ILE A 34 -11.08 0.72 -9.30
CA ILE A 34 -10.86 1.02 -10.72
C ILE A 34 -12.01 1.88 -11.27
N ALA A 35 -13.25 1.43 -11.09
CA ALA A 35 -14.42 2.16 -11.56
C ALA A 35 -14.50 3.57 -10.95
N ALA A 36 -14.26 3.70 -9.66
CA ALA A 36 -14.21 5.00 -8.99
C ALA A 36 -13.12 5.90 -9.57
N SER A 37 -11.92 5.36 -9.86
CA SER A 37 -10.81 6.13 -10.44
C SER A 37 -11.17 6.67 -11.83
N PHE A 38 -11.83 5.88 -12.66
CA PHE A 38 -12.30 6.32 -13.98
C PHE A 38 -13.39 7.37 -13.86
N MET A 39 -14.33 7.21 -12.94
CA MET A 39 -15.37 8.23 -12.67
C MET A 39 -14.78 9.56 -12.13
N LEU A 40 -13.61 9.54 -11.51
CA LEU A 40 -12.86 10.72 -11.09
C LEU A 40 -12.01 11.33 -12.21
N GLY A 41 -12.04 10.75 -13.43
CA GLY A 41 -11.35 11.24 -14.60
C GLY A 41 -9.96 10.65 -14.85
N ALA A 42 -9.52 9.67 -14.08
CA ALA A 42 -8.29 8.95 -14.38
C ALA A 42 -8.46 8.06 -15.63
N GLU A 43 -7.39 7.91 -16.41
CA GLU A 43 -7.35 7.05 -17.61
C GLU A 43 -6.75 5.67 -17.33
N GLY A 44 -6.22 5.47 -16.13
CA GLY A 44 -5.65 4.20 -15.68
C GLY A 44 -5.43 4.17 -14.18
N VAL A 45 -4.97 3.03 -13.69
CA VAL A 45 -4.69 2.81 -12.28
C VAL A 45 -3.32 2.17 -12.06
N GLN A 46 -2.66 2.51 -10.96
CA GLN A 46 -1.46 1.84 -10.47
C GLN A 46 -1.78 1.15 -9.14
N VAL A 47 -1.60 -0.16 -9.10
CA VAL A 47 -1.94 -1.01 -7.96
C VAL A 47 -0.69 -1.71 -7.44
N GLY A 48 -0.36 -1.52 -6.16
CA GLY A 48 0.82 -2.14 -5.54
C GLY A 48 0.44 -3.28 -4.60
N THR A 49 -0.19 -2.97 -3.48
CA THR A 49 -0.40 -3.91 -2.37
C THR A 49 -1.18 -5.17 -2.76
N ARG A 50 -2.14 -5.08 -3.68
CA ARG A 50 -2.86 -6.25 -4.19
C ARG A 50 -1.92 -7.27 -4.82
N PHE A 51 -0.89 -6.79 -5.54
CA PHE A 51 0.11 -7.64 -6.20
C PHE A 51 1.21 -8.18 -5.27
N LEU A 52 1.31 -7.71 -4.02
CA LEU A 52 2.14 -8.40 -3.01
C LEU A 52 1.63 -9.83 -2.77
N ALA A 53 0.33 -10.07 -2.94
CA ALA A 53 -0.27 -11.38 -2.86
C ALA A 53 -0.39 -12.10 -4.24
N ALA A 54 0.32 -11.64 -5.26
CA ALA A 54 0.44 -12.39 -6.51
C ALA A 54 1.37 -13.60 -6.31
N GLU A 55 1.06 -14.72 -6.97
CA GLU A 55 1.90 -15.92 -6.92
C GLU A 55 3.31 -15.62 -7.44
N GLU A 56 3.40 -14.85 -8.53
CA GLU A 56 4.64 -14.47 -9.20
C GLU A 56 5.49 -13.46 -8.43
N CYS A 57 4.92 -12.78 -7.42
CA CYS A 57 5.66 -11.85 -6.58
C CYS A 57 6.67 -12.59 -5.72
N GLN A 58 7.96 -12.35 -5.95
CA GLN A 58 9.07 -13.07 -5.31
C GLN A 58 9.46 -12.48 -3.93
N ILE A 59 8.48 -12.10 -3.13
CA ILE A 59 8.71 -11.71 -1.74
C ILE A 59 8.58 -12.93 -0.83
N HIS A 60 9.18 -12.83 0.36
CA HIS A 60 9.12 -13.91 1.35
C HIS A 60 7.66 -14.30 1.68
N PRO A 61 7.34 -15.60 1.82
CA PRO A 61 5.98 -16.07 2.13
C PRO A 61 5.34 -15.40 3.36
N THR A 62 6.12 -15.13 4.40
CA THR A 62 5.67 -14.39 5.59
C THR A 62 5.08 -13.02 5.23
N TYR A 63 5.68 -12.31 4.26
CA TYR A 63 5.18 -11.01 3.83
C TYR A 63 3.80 -11.14 3.16
N LYS A 64 3.65 -12.11 2.22
CA LYS A 64 2.35 -12.39 1.58
C LYS A 64 1.29 -12.73 2.61
N GLN A 65 1.63 -13.59 3.58
CA GLN A 65 0.71 -14.00 4.63
C GLN A 65 0.27 -12.84 5.51
N LEU A 66 1.20 -11.96 5.92
CA LEU A 66 0.86 -10.74 6.67
C LEU A 66 -0.14 -9.83 5.93
N VAL A 67 0.00 -9.72 4.60
CA VAL A 67 -0.93 -8.92 3.79
C VAL A 67 -2.29 -9.59 3.72
N VAL A 68 -2.36 -10.92 3.51
CA VAL A 68 -3.62 -11.67 3.41
C VAL A 68 -4.38 -11.71 4.74
N ASP A 69 -3.65 -11.81 5.86
CA ASP A 69 -4.24 -11.85 7.21
C ASP A 69 -4.62 -10.46 7.75
N ALA A 70 -4.16 -9.40 7.08
CA ALA A 70 -4.41 -8.04 7.52
C ALA A 70 -5.91 -7.72 7.62
N LYS A 71 -6.28 -7.04 8.68
CA LYS A 71 -7.60 -6.41 8.87
C LYS A 71 -7.55 -4.95 8.40
N ASP A 72 -8.69 -4.30 8.36
CA ASP A 72 -8.86 -2.90 7.98
C ASP A 72 -7.99 -1.93 8.79
N THR A 73 -7.74 -2.24 10.07
CA THR A 73 -6.95 -1.43 11.00
C THR A 73 -5.49 -1.88 11.14
N ASP A 74 -5.04 -2.92 10.42
CA ASP A 74 -3.71 -3.52 10.60
C ASP A 74 -2.61 -2.84 9.76
N SER A 75 -2.76 -1.55 9.48
CA SER A 75 -1.69 -0.75 8.92
C SER A 75 -1.32 0.42 9.84
N ILE A 76 -0.06 0.84 9.77
CA ILE A 76 0.50 1.94 10.56
C ILE A 76 1.48 2.75 9.71
N VAL A 77 1.57 4.05 9.97
CA VAL A 77 2.51 4.95 9.29
C VAL A 77 3.70 5.20 10.20
N THR A 78 4.90 5.07 9.66
CA THR A 78 6.18 5.36 10.29
C THR A 78 7.01 6.30 9.40
N GLY A 79 8.04 6.96 9.94
CA GLY A 79 8.93 7.84 9.20
C GLY A 79 8.36 9.25 8.98
N ARG A 80 7.44 9.70 9.82
CA ARG A 80 6.90 11.06 9.73
C ARG A 80 7.95 12.11 10.11
N THR A 81 8.77 11.80 11.10
CA THR A 81 9.81 12.70 11.62
C THR A 81 10.99 12.86 10.64
N THR A 82 11.20 11.88 9.76
CA THR A 82 12.24 11.95 8.72
C THR A 82 11.78 12.66 7.43
N GLY A 83 10.50 13.03 7.32
CA GLY A 83 9.91 13.56 6.09
C GLY A 83 9.61 12.50 5.02
N HIS A 84 9.82 11.21 5.33
CA HIS A 84 9.60 10.09 4.41
C HIS A 84 8.57 9.09 4.95
N PRO A 85 7.32 9.52 5.22
CA PRO A 85 6.32 8.65 5.82
C PRO A 85 5.94 7.48 4.90
N CYS A 86 6.03 6.26 5.44
CA CYS A 86 5.63 5.03 4.76
C CYS A 86 4.60 4.27 5.59
N ARG A 87 3.66 3.61 4.90
CA ARG A 87 2.69 2.73 5.55
C ARG A 87 3.20 1.31 5.56
N ASN A 88 3.06 0.66 6.71
CA ASN A 88 3.48 -0.73 6.96
C ASN A 88 2.30 -1.55 7.49
N VAL A 89 2.36 -2.87 7.32
CA VAL A 89 1.56 -3.80 8.15
C VAL A 89 2.01 -3.65 9.61
N LYS A 90 1.07 -3.70 10.54
CA LYS A 90 1.38 -3.63 11.98
C LYS A 90 2.12 -4.89 12.43
N THR A 91 3.38 -4.72 12.78
CA THR A 91 4.23 -5.70 13.48
C THR A 91 4.68 -5.11 14.81
N LYS A 92 5.37 -5.88 15.64
CA LYS A 92 6.03 -5.34 16.84
C LYS A 92 7.02 -4.24 16.48
N PHE A 93 7.78 -4.45 15.39
CA PHE A 93 8.78 -3.51 14.91
C PHE A 93 8.15 -2.19 14.47
N SER A 94 7.14 -2.22 13.58
CA SER A 94 6.49 -0.99 13.11
C SER A 94 5.76 -0.23 14.22
N LYS A 95 5.17 -0.93 15.20
CA LYS A 95 4.57 -0.32 16.39
C LYS A 95 5.62 0.38 17.28
N LYS A 96 6.79 -0.27 17.49
CA LYS A 96 7.90 0.33 18.24
C LYS A 96 8.39 1.61 17.56
N LEU A 97 8.58 1.59 16.25
CA LEU A 97 8.99 2.77 15.49
C LEU A 97 7.98 3.91 15.61
N ALA A 98 6.71 3.64 15.33
CA ALA A 98 5.65 4.67 15.39
C ALA A 98 5.50 5.25 16.80
N SER A 99 5.57 4.41 17.84
CA SER A 99 5.52 4.88 19.22
C SER A 99 6.74 5.72 19.58
N GLY A 100 7.94 5.30 19.16
CA GLY A 100 9.18 6.03 19.42
C GLY A 100 9.21 7.41 18.76
N GLU A 101 8.72 7.53 17.51
CA GLU A 101 8.55 8.80 16.84
C GLU A 101 7.54 9.71 17.57
N MET A 102 6.38 9.16 17.95
CA MET A 102 5.31 9.92 18.61
C MET A 102 5.71 10.44 19.99
N ASN A 103 6.47 9.65 20.73
CA ASN A 103 6.90 9.99 22.09
C ASN A 103 8.26 10.72 22.14
N GLY A 104 8.90 10.95 20.97
CA GLY A 104 10.21 11.58 20.90
C GLY A 104 11.35 10.75 21.47
N THR A 105 11.16 9.43 21.66
CA THR A 105 12.21 8.51 22.15
C THR A 105 13.08 7.94 21.04
N ILE A 106 12.74 8.19 19.79
CA ILE A 106 13.52 7.87 18.59
C ILE A 106 13.67 9.17 17.80
N THR A 107 14.90 9.66 17.67
CA THR A 107 15.21 10.82 16.83
C THR A 107 15.14 10.46 15.35
N PRO A 108 15.02 11.44 14.41
CA PRO A 108 15.04 11.16 12.97
C PRO A 108 16.28 10.37 12.53
N ASP A 109 17.46 10.72 13.02
CA ASP A 109 18.71 10.04 12.67
C ASP A 109 18.73 8.60 13.19
N GLU A 110 18.29 8.37 14.42
CA GLU A 110 18.16 7.02 14.98
C GLU A 110 17.14 6.19 14.20
N PHE A 111 16.02 6.81 13.78
CA PHE A 111 15.01 6.14 12.96
C PHE A 111 15.62 5.64 11.64
N GLU A 112 16.37 6.49 10.93
CA GLU A 112 17.06 6.11 9.69
C GLU A 112 18.05 4.97 9.91
N GLN A 113 18.85 5.02 10.98
CA GLN A 113 19.79 3.94 11.32
C GLN A 113 19.07 2.62 11.64
N ILE A 114 17.99 2.65 12.41
CA ILE A 114 17.23 1.46 12.80
C ILE A 114 16.54 0.85 11.56
N THR A 115 16.07 1.67 10.63
CA THR A 115 15.33 1.21 9.45
C THR A 115 16.21 0.91 8.25
N LEU A 116 17.51 1.17 8.32
CA LEU A 116 18.44 0.88 7.24
C LEU A 116 18.43 -0.62 6.89
N GLY A 117 18.06 -0.93 5.63
CA GLY A 117 17.92 -2.30 5.14
C GLY A 117 16.69 -3.07 5.64
N SER A 118 15.82 -2.46 6.44
CA SER A 118 14.63 -3.13 7.00
C SER A 118 13.66 -3.65 5.94
N LEU A 119 13.51 -2.94 4.82
CA LEU A 119 12.69 -3.41 3.70
C LEU A 119 13.26 -4.71 3.10
N ARG A 120 14.59 -4.79 2.93
CA ARG A 120 15.25 -6.01 2.45
C ARG A 120 15.02 -7.18 3.40
N LYS A 121 15.16 -6.96 4.72
CA LYS A 121 14.88 -7.97 5.75
C LYS A 121 13.44 -8.48 5.69
N ALA A 122 12.46 -7.61 5.39
CA ALA A 122 11.08 -8.01 5.19
C ALA A 122 10.88 -8.82 3.90
N VAL A 123 11.44 -8.34 2.79
CA VAL A 123 11.23 -8.91 1.44
C VAL A 123 11.96 -10.24 1.26
N GLN A 124 13.21 -10.34 1.71
CA GLN A 124 14.06 -11.50 1.48
C GLN A 124 14.00 -12.51 2.62
N ASP A 125 14.03 -12.03 3.86
CA ASP A 125 14.19 -12.88 5.04
C ASP A 125 12.87 -13.11 5.79
N GLY A 126 11.82 -12.34 5.50
CA GLY A 126 10.54 -12.39 6.23
C GLY A 126 10.70 -12.05 7.72
N ASN A 127 11.72 -11.28 8.07
CA ASN A 127 12.09 -10.97 9.44
C ASN A 127 11.07 -10.05 10.12
N LEU A 128 10.28 -10.60 11.04
CA LEU A 128 9.21 -9.88 11.76
C LEU A 128 9.73 -8.91 12.83
N GLU A 129 10.96 -9.11 13.33
CA GLU A 129 11.51 -8.32 14.41
C GLU A 129 12.19 -7.03 13.92
N GLU A 130 12.69 -7.02 12.67
CA GLU A 130 13.45 -5.89 12.10
C GLU A 130 13.01 -5.50 10.69
N GLY A 131 12.03 -6.19 10.11
CA GLY A 131 11.55 -5.95 8.75
C GLY A 131 10.47 -4.89 8.68
N SER A 132 10.57 -4.00 7.68
CA SER A 132 9.52 -3.06 7.30
C SER A 132 8.64 -3.65 6.20
N PHE A 133 7.46 -4.12 6.56
CA PHE A 133 6.49 -4.74 5.65
C PHE A 133 5.56 -3.66 5.06
N LEU A 134 6.03 -2.98 4.01
CA LEU A 134 5.29 -1.88 3.39
C LEU A 134 3.97 -2.36 2.78
N CYS A 135 2.91 -1.59 2.97
CA CYS A 135 1.61 -1.85 2.36
C CYS A 135 0.81 -0.56 2.17
N GLY A 136 -0.22 -0.60 1.34
CA GLY A 136 -1.22 0.46 1.26
C GLY A 136 -2.35 0.26 2.28
N ALA A 137 -3.23 1.25 2.39
CA ALA A 137 -4.40 1.20 3.26
C ALA A 137 -5.36 0.04 2.93
N ILE A 138 -5.26 -0.51 1.71
CA ILE A 138 -6.11 -1.61 1.21
C ILE A 138 -5.65 -3.00 1.66
N ALA A 139 -4.60 -3.11 2.48
CA ALA A 139 -4.10 -4.43 2.89
C ALA A 139 -5.21 -5.33 3.44
N GLY A 140 -6.11 -4.77 4.26
CA GLY A 140 -7.26 -5.48 4.80
C GLY A 140 -8.29 -5.97 3.76
N MET A 141 -8.19 -5.55 2.50
CA MET A 141 -9.05 -6.00 1.39
C MET A 141 -8.44 -7.17 0.61
N VAL A 142 -7.16 -7.46 0.78
CA VAL A 142 -6.46 -8.58 0.12
C VAL A 142 -6.73 -9.86 0.91
N LYS A 143 -7.39 -10.86 0.31
CA LYS A 143 -7.88 -12.04 1.04
C LYS A 143 -7.30 -13.37 0.57
N LYS A 144 -6.62 -13.39 -0.56
CA LYS A 144 -6.04 -14.62 -1.13
C LYS A 144 -4.77 -14.32 -1.92
N VAL A 145 -3.90 -15.30 -1.99
CA VAL A 145 -2.82 -15.37 -2.97
C VAL A 145 -3.39 -15.99 -4.25
N GLN A 146 -3.09 -15.39 -5.41
CA GLN A 146 -3.55 -15.89 -6.71
C GLN A 146 -2.65 -15.39 -7.83
N PRO A 147 -2.70 -16.00 -9.04
CA PRO A 147 -1.94 -15.54 -10.19
C PRO A 147 -2.20 -14.07 -10.52
N ALA A 148 -1.17 -13.33 -10.93
CA ALA A 148 -1.28 -11.91 -11.30
C ALA A 148 -2.30 -11.70 -12.44
N LYS A 149 -2.37 -12.64 -13.39
CA LYS A 149 -3.37 -12.64 -14.46
C LYS A 149 -4.79 -12.59 -13.90
N GLU A 150 -5.11 -13.48 -12.96
CA GLU A 150 -6.44 -13.54 -12.36
C GLU A 150 -6.78 -12.27 -11.59
N ILE A 151 -5.78 -11.67 -10.89
CA ILE A 151 -5.97 -10.39 -10.21
C ILE A 151 -6.43 -9.32 -11.20
N VAL A 152 -5.74 -9.20 -12.35
CA VAL A 152 -6.08 -8.22 -13.38
C VAL A 152 -7.47 -8.49 -13.96
N GLU A 153 -7.73 -9.74 -14.36
CA GLU A 153 -9.00 -10.14 -14.97
C GLU A 153 -10.19 -9.91 -14.02
N GLU A 154 -10.09 -10.32 -12.76
CA GLU A 154 -11.13 -10.12 -11.74
C GLU A 154 -11.40 -8.62 -11.51
N MET A 155 -10.34 -7.81 -11.36
CA MET A 155 -10.47 -6.37 -11.10
C MET A 155 -11.16 -5.65 -12.28
N PHE A 156 -10.76 -5.94 -13.52
CA PHE A 156 -11.36 -5.29 -14.68
C PHE A 156 -12.77 -5.78 -14.96
N ALA A 157 -13.05 -7.07 -14.86
CA ALA A 157 -14.40 -7.60 -15.01
C ALA A 157 -15.39 -7.01 -13.99
N GLU A 158 -14.96 -6.80 -12.73
CA GLU A 158 -15.77 -6.12 -11.73
C GLU A 158 -15.97 -4.64 -12.08
N ALA A 159 -14.92 -3.94 -12.52
CA ALA A 159 -15.01 -2.53 -12.91
C ALA A 159 -15.96 -2.32 -14.09
N GLU A 160 -15.85 -3.12 -15.15
CA GLU A 160 -16.75 -3.07 -16.31
C GLU A 160 -18.20 -3.27 -15.91
N LYS A 161 -18.48 -4.25 -15.05
CA LYS A 161 -19.84 -4.50 -14.53
C LYS A 161 -20.40 -3.31 -13.76
N LEU A 162 -19.55 -2.54 -13.09
CA LEU A 162 -19.96 -1.36 -12.33
C LEU A 162 -20.19 -0.14 -13.22
N LEU A 163 -19.35 0.04 -14.24
CA LEU A 163 -19.43 1.16 -15.18
C LEU A 163 -20.59 1.03 -16.19
N ASN A 164 -21.05 -0.19 -16.47
CA ASN A 164 -22.17 -0.48 -17.38
C ASN A 164 -23.54 -0.59 -16.67
N ARG A 165 -23.67 -0.07 -15.46
CA ARG A 165 -24.95 -0.06 -14.70
C ARG A 165 -25.83 1.13 -15.03
#